data_97f3643e97d520c921a60a746cbbd835
#
_entry.id   97f3643e97d520c921a60a746cbbd835
#
_cell.length_a   1.000
_cell.length_b   1.000
_cell.length_c   1.000
_cell.angle_alpha   90.00
_cell.angle_beta   90.00
_cell.angle_gamma   90.00
#
_symmetry.space_group_name_H-M   'P 1'
#
loop_
_entity.id
_entity.type
_entity.pdbx_description
1 polymer ?
#
loop_
_entity_poly.entity_id
_entity_poly.type
_entity_poly.pdbx_seq_one_letter_code
_entity_poly.pdbx_strand_id
1 'polypeptide(L)'
;MNRLVRLFQTFPARTMSSKSKTPKGGSKKATTKTAAGATAPTPAPQGPVYIESKSGNVLIKILAKPGSKTNGITDVGEDGVGVQIAAPPIDGEANTELVKYLAKLLELRKSDVSLDKGSKSRQKTIVLEKGCRTPDQVLDIFRREMQNS
;
A
#
# COMPACT_ATOMS: atom_id res chain seq x y z
N MET A 1 4.73 -7.95 57.49
CA MET A 1 3.97 -9.14 57.09
C MET A 1 2.75 -8.72 56.28
N ASN A 2 2.92 -8.61 55.02
CA ASN A 2 1.82 -8.23 54.12
C ASN A 2 1.31 -9.46 53.42
N ARG A 3 0.18 -9.93 53.85
CA ARG A 3 -0.57 -10.94 53.15
C ARG A 3 -1.36 -10.28 52.03
N LEU A 4 -0.90 -10.41 50.82
CA LEU A 4 -1.68 -10.13 49.62
C LEU A 4 -2.74 -11.22 49.46
N VAL A 5 -3.96 -10.89 49.79
CA VAL A 5 -5.12 -11.70 49.48
C VAL A 5 -5.44 -11.50 47.99
N ARG A 6 -5.10 -12.44 47.18
CA ARG A 6 -5.57 -12.49 45.80
C ARG A 6 -7.01 -12.96 45.79
N LEU A 7 -7.90 -12.03 45.57
CA LEU A 7 -9.29 -12.37 45.18
C LEU A 7 -9.29 -12.87 43.75
N PHE A 8 -9.39 -14.17 43.63
CA PHE A 8 -9.78 -14.79 42.36
C PHE A 8 -11.28 -14.64 42.20
N GLN A 9 -11.71 -13.70 41.39
CA GLN A 9 -13.08 -13.68 40.87
C GLN A 9 -13.16 -14.67 39.73
N THR A 10 -13.63 -15.84 40.01
CA THR A 10 -14.08 -16.78 39.00
C THR A 10 -15.38 -16.27 38.44
N PHE A 11 -15.35 -15.86 37.17
CA PHE A 11 -16.57 -15.62 36.41
C PHE A 11 -17.11 -16.97 35.93
N PRO A 12 -18.37 -17.28 36.23
CA PRO A 12 -19.00 -18.46 35.66
C PRO A 12 -19.23 -18.22 34.17
N ALA A 13 -18.67 -19.08 33.36
CA ALA A 13 -18.95 -19.12 31.94
C ALA A 13 -20.43 -19.49 31.73
N ARG A 14 -21.21 -18.52 31.29
CA ARG A 14 -22.59 -18.75 30.93
C ARG A 14 -22.63 -19.23 29.49
N THR A 15 -22.76 -20.51 29.32
CA THR A 15 -23.05 -21.14 28.02
C THR A 15 -24.44 -20.72 27.58
N MET A 16 -24.49 -19.83 26.61
CA MET A 16 -25.70 -19.58 25.86
C MET A 16 -25.67 -20.46 24.61
N SER A 17 -26.37 -21.58 24.69
CA SER A 17 -26.75 -22.37 23.55
C SER A 17 -27.87 -21.62 22.82
N SER A 18 -27.56 -20.98 21.70
CA SER A 18 -28.60 -20.51 20.80
C SER A 18 -28.61 -21.40 19.57
N LYS A 19 -29.60 -22.25 19.53
CA LYS A 19 -30.09 -22.92 18.33
C LYS A 19 -30.49 -21.88 17.29
N SER A 20 -29.70 -21.69 16.27
CA SER A 20 -30.14 -20.94 15.09
C SER A 20 -30.75 -21.93 14.11
N LYS A 21 -32.05 -21.80 13.96
CA LYS A 21 -32.86 -22.41 12.94
C LYS A 21 -32.58 -21.73 11.60
N THR A 22 -32.12 -22.49 10.63
CA THR A 22 -31.98 -22.08 9.23
C THR A 22 -33.37 -21.97 8.60
N PRO A 23 -33.71 -20.89 7.92
CA PRO A 23 -34.77 -20.91 6.91
C PRO A 23 -34.13 -21.09 5.53
N LYS A 24 -34.52 -22.15 4.91
CA LYS A 24 -34.38 -22.47 3.51
C LYS A 24 -35.33 -21.59 2.71
N GLY A 25 -34.86 -21.05 1.59
CA GLY A 25 -35.76 -20.70 0.52
C GLY A 25 -35.69 -19.24 0.05
N GLY A 26 -35.44 -19.08 -1.24
CA GLY A 26 -35.83 -17.88 -1.95
C GLY A 26 -34.77 -17.31 -2.87
N SER A 27 -34.52 -18.00 -3.95
CA SER A 27 -34.05 -17.40 -5.19
C SER A 27 -34.95 -16.22 -5.57
N LYS A 28 -34.41 -15.02 -5.60
CA LYS A 28 -34.91 -13.93 -6.45
C LYS A 28 -33.81 -12.94 -6.78
N LYS A 29 -33.41 -13.03 -8.01
CA LYS A 29 -32.94 -11.99 -8.91
C LYS A 29 -33.42 -10.60 -8.44
N ALA A 30 -32.49 -9.77 -8.04
CA ALA A 30 -32.73 -8.34 -7.91
C ALA A 30 -31.59 -7.60 -8.61
N THR A 31 -31.88 -7.26 -9.78
CA THR A 31 -31.50 -6.14 -10.61
C THR A 31 -31.09 -4.93 -9.78
N THR A 32 -29.83 -4.50 -10.05
CA THR A 32 -29.39 -3.11 -10.12
C THR A 32 -30.37 -2.06 -9.64
N LYS A 33 -29.99 -1.32 -8.64
CA LYS A 33 -30.20 0.13 -8.64
C LYS A 33 -29.10 0.82 -7.85
N THR A 34 -28.12 1.30 -8.60
CA THR A 34 -27.56 2.63 -8.60
C THR A 34 -28.07 3.51 -7.47
N ALA A 35 -27.38 3.53 -6.37
CA ALA A 35 -27.42 4.66 -5.48
C ALA A 35 -26.30 5.60 -5.91
N ALA A 36 -26.64 6.59 -6.70
CA ALA A 36 -25.82 7.73 -6.98
C ALA A 36 -25.70 8.56 -5.69
N GLY A 37 -24.73 8.22 -4.88
CA GLY A 37 -24.18 9.15 -3.91
C GLY A 37 -23.23 10.05 -4.67
N ALA A 38 -23.68 11.26 -4.97
CA ALA A 38 -22.84 12.29 -5.54
C ALA A 38 -21.83 12.76 -4.48
N THR A 39 -20.75 12.03 -4.35
CA THR A 39 -19.49 12.60 -3.92
C THR A 39 -18.81 13.08 -5.19
N ALA A 40 -18.53 14.39 -5.24
CA ALA A 40 -17.76 14.97 -6.30
C ALA A 40 -16.57 14.07 -6.63
N PRO A 41 -16.31 13.76 -7.90
CA PRO A 41 -15.15 12.97 -8.26
C PRO A 41 -13.93 13.76 -7.84
N THR A 42 -13.29 13.35 -6.76
CA THR A 42 -11.88 13.62 -6.58
C THR A 42 -11.25 13.13 -7.87
N PRO A 43 -10.57 13.97 -8.64
CA PRO A 43 -9.97 13.52 -9.88
C PRO A 43 -9.15 12.27 -9.55
N ALA A 44 -9.55 11.15 -10.13
CA ALA A 44 -8.83 9.92 -9.97
C ALA A 44 -7.38 10.21 -10.34
N PRO A 45 -6.41 9.84 -9.51
CA PRO A 45 -5.01 10.11 -9.78
C PRO A 45 -4.66 9.47 -11.13
N GLN A 46 -4.50 10.32 -12.13
CA GLN A 46 -4.19 9.89 -13.47
C GLN A 46 -2.68 9.68 -13.55
N GLY A 47 -2.30 8.40 -13.63
CA GLY A 47 -0.91 8.02 -13.81
C GLY A 47 -0.26 7.30 -12.61
N PRO A 48 0.96 6.80 -12.82
CA PRO A 48 1.70 6.07 -11.80
C PRO A 48 2.24 6.97 -10.68
N VAL A 49 2.36 8.26 -10.94
CA VAL A 49 2.84 9.28 -10.00
C VAL A 49 1.82 10.42 -9.95
N TYR A 50 1.36 10.77 -8.77
CA TYR A 50 0.38 11.84 -8.57
C TYR A 50 0.58 12.56 -7.24
N ILE A 51 0.00 13.74 -7.12
CA ILE A 51 0.02 14.51 -5.88
C ILE A 51 -1.24 14.21 -5.08
N GLU A 52 -1.07 13.86 -3.82
CA GLU A 52 -2.19 13.73 -2.90
C GLU A 52 -2.73 15.11 -2.51
N SER A 53 -3.98 15.35 -2.80
CA SER A 53 -4.61 16.66 -2.54
C SER A 53 -4.67 17.06 -1.07
N LYS A 54 -4.64 16.07 -0.15
CA LYS A 54 -4.75 16.33 1.29
C LYS A 54 -3.43 16.76 1.92
N SER A 55 -2.36 16.05 1.62
CA SER A 55 -1.04 16.27 2.22
C SER A 55 -0.11 17.09 1.32
N GLY A 56 -0.38 17.08 0.02
CA GLY A 56 0.51 17.65 -0.99
C GLY A 56 1.76 16.80 -1.23
N ASN A 57 1.79 15.60 -0.71
CA ASN A 57 2.85 14.63 -0.95
C ASN A 57 2.72 14.01 -2.34
N VAL A 58 3.84 13.57 -2.89
CA VAL A 58 3.83 12.84 -4.16
C VAL A 58 3.71 11.35 -3.87
N LEU A 59 2.67 10.74 -4.41
CA LEU A 59 2.46 9.29 -4.32
C LEU A 59 2.91 8.61 -5.60
N ILE A 60 3.60 7.50 -5.44
CA ILE A 60 4.10 6.67 -6.52
C ILE A 60 3.51 5.28 -6.38
N LYS A 61 2.78 4.84 -7.38
CA LYS A 61 2.33 3.44 -7.47
C LYS A 61 3.46 2.59 -8.02
N ILE A 62 3.88 1.60 -7.27
CA ILE A 62 4.99 0.71 -7.63
C ILE A 62 4.51 -0.74 -7.73
N LEU A 63 4.94 -1.40 -8.77
CA LEU A 63 4.80 -2.84 -8.97
C LEU A 63 6.16 -3.49 -8.68
N ALA A 64 6.37 -3.94 -7.46
CA ALA A 64 7.62 -4.55 -7.05
C ALA A 64 7.73 -5.99 -7.55
N LYS A 65 8.86 -6.29 -8.19
CA LYS A 65 9.25 -7.63 -8.66
C LYS A 65 10.48 -8.08 -7.87
N PRO A 66 10.30 -8.74 -6.71
CA PRO A 66 11.42 -9.24 -5.91
C PRO A 66 12.08 -10.47 -6.57
N GLY A 67 13.28 -10.81 -6.13
CA GLY A 67 14.01 -11.96 -6.63
C GLY A 67 14.85 -11.71 -7.87
N SER A 68 15.06 -10.46 -8.25
CA SER A 68 15.99 -10.07 -9.30
C SER A 68 17.44 -10.04 -8.78
N LYS A 69 18.41 -10.10 -9.70
CA LYS A 69 19.83 -9.98 -9.35
C LYS A 69 20.26 -8.52 -9.15
N THR A 70 19.54 -7.60 -9.73
CA THR A 70 19.82 -6.16 -9.69
C THR A 70 18.56 -5.36 -9.40
N ASN A 71 18.75 -4.16 -8.85
CA ASN A 71 17.68 -3.18 -8.71
C ASN A 71 17.58 -2.38 -10.00
N GLY A 72 16.36 -2.15 -10.50
CA GLY A 72 16.16 -1.38 -11.72
C GLY A 72 14.68 -1.07 -11.97
N ILE A 73 14.43 -0.09 -12.83
CA ILE A 73 13.10 0.20 -13.35
C ILE A 73 12.86 -0.67 -14.58
N THR A 74 11.81 -1.46 -14.57
CA THR A 74 11.47 -2.37 -15.69
C THR A 74 10.42 -1.80 -16.61
N ASP A 75 9.50 -1.02 -16.09
CA ASP A 75 8.37 -0.50 -16.84
C ASP A 75 7.80 0.76 -16.16
N VAL A 76 7.25 1.66 -16.97
CA VAL A 76 6.54 2.86 -16.50
C VAL A 76 5.20 2.91 -17.22
N GLY A 77 4.19 2.32 -16.60
CA GLY A 77 2.83 2.27 -17.10
C GLY A 77 1.88 3.19 -16.36
N GLU A 78 0.66 3.29 -16.82
CA GLU A 78 -0.41 4.08 -16.17
C GLU A 78 -0.84 3.47 -14.83
N ASP A 79 -0.77 2.15 -14.70
CA ASP A 79 -1.14 1.43 -13.48
C ASP A 79 -0.08 1.50 -12.37
N GLY A 80 1.15 1.79 -12.74
CA GLY A 80 2.27 1.86 -11.81
C GLY A 80 3.62 1.74 -12.49
N VAL A 81 4.66 1.96 -11.72
CA VAL A 81 6.06 1.81 -12.12
C VAL A 81 6.53 0.41 -11.74
N GLY A 82 6.93 -0.38 -12.71
CA GLY A 82 7.54 -1.69 -12.50
C GLY A 82 8.97 -1.53 -11.97
N VAL A 83 9.25 -2.06 -10.79
CA VAL A 83 10.58 -2.01 -10.16
C VAL A 83 11.03 -3.42 -9.79
N GLN A 84 12.14 -3.83 -10.34
CA GLN A 84 12.79 -5.06 -9.90
C GLN A 84 13.70 -4.80 -8.70
N ILE A 85 13.68 -5.70 -7.74
CA ILE A 85 14.42 -5.57 -6.49
C ILE A 85 15.31 -6.79 -6.28
N ALA A 86 16.59 -6.53 -6.01
CA ALA A 86 17.60 -7.53 -5.68
C ALA A 86 17.49 -7.96 -4.21
N ALA A 87 16.31 -8.30 -3.78
CA ALA A 87 16.06 -8.80 -2.44
C ALA A 87 15.18 -10.06 -2.49
N PRO A 88 15.34 -10.97 -1.55
CA PRO A 88 14.45 -12.11 -1.45
C PRO A 88 13.01 -11.66 -1.19
N PRO A 89 12.01 -12.46 -1.59
CA PRO A 89 10.60 -12.13 -1.39
C PRO A 89 10.16 -12.28 0.08
N ILE A 90 11.02 -11.87 1.00
CA ILE A 90 10.78 -11.88 2.43
C ILE A 90 10.19 -10.53 2.84
N ASP A 91 9.13 -10.55 3.61
CA ASP A 91 8.46 -9.36 4.10
C ASP A 91 9.42 -8.47 4.91
N GLY A 92 9.56 -7.24 4.49
CA GLY A 92 10.37 -6.23 5.15
C GLY A 92 11.69 -5.91 4.44
N GLU A 93 12.49 -6.88 4.03
CA GLU A 93 13.77 -6.61 3.35
C GLU A 93 13.57 -5.99 1.97
N ALA A 94 12.68 -6.56 1.17
CA ALA A 94 12.34 -6.00 -0.14
C ALA A 94 11.77 -4.58 -0.04
N ASN A 95 11.04 -4.27 1.01
CA ASN A 95 10.51 -2.92 1.23
C ASN A 95 11.63 -1.94 1.59
N THR A 96 12.55 -2.35 2.44
CA THR A 96 13.70 -1.54 2.84
C THR A 96 14.61 -1.26 1.65
N GLU A 97 14.89 -2.28 0.84
CA GLU A 97 15.68 -2.13 -0.38
C GLU A 97 14.99 -1.25 -1.43
N LEU A 98 13.68 -1.39 -1.59
CA LEU A 98 12.88 -0.53 -2.48
C LEU A 98 13.00 0.94 -2.09
N VAL A 99 12.81 1.25 -0.80
CA VAL A 99 12.93 2.63 -0.29
C VAL A 99 14.34 3.18 -0.47
N LYS A 100 15.37 2.38 -0.18
CA LYS A 100 16.78 2.76 -0.39
C LYS A 100 17.08 3.02 -1.87
N TYR A 101 16.62 2.13 -2.75
CA TYR A 101 16.83 2.26 -4.18
C TYR A 101 16.18 3.52 -4.74
N LEU A 102 14.91 3.76 -4.39
CA LEU A 102 14.19 4.95 -4.83
C LEU A 102 14.78 6.25 -4.27
N ALA A 103 15.18 6.26 -3.01
CA ALA A 103 15.84 7.41 -2.41
C ALA A 103 17.14 7.75 -3.14
N LYS A 104 17.95 6.74 -3.46
CA LYS A 104 19.19 6.90 -4.23
C LYS A 104 18.92 7.39 -5.66
N LEU A 105 17.94 6.79 -6.34
CA LEU A 105 17.60 7.12 -7.72
C LEU A 105 17.04 8.53 -7.86
N LEU A 106 16.22 8.96 -6.90
CA LEU A 106 15.63 10.30 -6.85
C LEU A 106 16.54 11.33 -6.20
N GLU A 107 17.74 10.95 -5.75
CA GLU A 107 18.67 11.79 -5.02
C GLU A 107 18.05 12.44 -3.77
N LEU A 108 17.23 11.66 -3.08
CA LEU A 108 16.52 12.06 -1.87
C LEU A 108 17.09 11.35 -0.64
N ARG A 109 16.78 11.88 0.52
CA ARG A 109 17.09 11.21 1.78
C ARG A 109 16.12 10.05 1.98
N LYS A 110 16.59 9.00 2.64
CA LYS A 110 15.75 7.86 3.01
C LYS A 110 14.54 8.26 3.87
N SER A 111 14.66 9.34 4.64
CA SER A 111 13.58 9.90 5.45
C SER A 111 12.47 10.55 4.62
N ASP A 112 12.79 11.05 3.43
CA ASP A 112 11.86 11.74 2.55
C ASP A 112 11.03 10.76 1.70
N VAL A 113 11.40 9.48 1.74
CA VAL A 113 10.76 8.39 1.01
C VAL A 113 10.18 7.40 2.01
N SER A 114 8.88 7.22 1.98
CA SER A 114 8.16 6.33 2.90
C SER A 114 7.26 5.34 2.15
N LEU A 115 7.10 4.15 2.71
CA LEU A 115 6.13 3.17 2.22
C LEU A 115 4.80 3.40 2.95
N ASP A 116 3.76 3.79 2.22
CA ASP A 116 2.41 4.00 2.79
C ASP A 116 1.63 2.69 2.82
N LYS A 117 1.46 2.06 1.65
CA LYS A 117 0.62 0.86 1.51
C LYS A 117 1.33 -0.26 0.76
N GLY A 118 0.87 -1.48 1.00
CA GLY A 118 1.29 -2.65 0.24
C GLY A 118 2.57 -3.31 0.74
N SER A 119 2.90 -3.21 2.04
CA SER A 119 4.09 -3.86 2.60
C SER A 119 4.16 -5.37 2.29
N LYS A 120 3.03 -6.05 2.25
CA LYS A 120 2.89 -7.47 1.91
C LYS A 120 2.43 -7.74 0.47
N SER A 121 2.11 -6.71 -0.29
CA SER A 121 1.64 -6.81 -1.67
C SER A 121 2.74 -6.48 -2.67
N ARG A 122 2.59 -7.00 -3.90
CA ARG A 122 3.42 -6.59 -5.04
C ARG A 122 3.15 -5.15 -5.44
N GLN A 123 1.91 -4.71 -5.30
CA GLN A 123 1.55 -3.30 -5.47
C GLN A 123 1.87 -2.53 -4.20
N LYS A 124 2.73 -1.55 -4.31
CA LYS A 124 3.18 -0.71 -3.20
C LYS A 124 2.91 0.76 -3.53
N THR A 125 2.55 1.52 -2.53
CA THR A 125 2.43 2.97 -2.64
C THR A 125 3.56 3.61 -1.85
N ILE A 126 4.40 4.31 -2.54
CA ILE A 126 5.49 5.09 -1.96
C ILE A 126 5.06 6.55 -1.86
N VAL A 127 5.34 7.16 -0.74
CA VAL A 127 5.09 8.57 -0.46
C VAL A 127 6.42 9.31 -0.47
N LEU A 128 6.51 10.36 -1.26
CA LEU A 128 7.59 11.33 -1.19
C LEU A 128 7.09 12.55 -0.43
N GLU A 129 7.90 13.06 0.46
CA GLU A 129 7.57 14.25 1.23
C GLU A 129 7.41 15.47 0.32
N LYS A 130 6.47 16.33 0.70
CA LYS A 130 6.12 17.54 -0.02
C LYS A 130 7.36 18.42 -0.28
N GLY A 131 7.52 18.82 -1.53
CA GLY A 131 8.58 19.75 -1.94
C GLY A 131 9.91 19.10 -2.33
N CYS A 132 10.05 17.78 -2.17
CA CYS A 132 11.28 17.09 -2.57
C CYS A 132 11.43 17.00 -4.10
N ARG A 133 10.38 16.57 -4.78
CA ARG A 133 10.33 16.41 -6.25
C ARG A 133 8.90 16.59 -6.76
N THR A 134 8.78 17.04 -8.01
CA THR A 134 7.49 17.06 -8.70
C THR A 134 7.21 15.72 -9.38
N PRO A 135 5.93 15.36 -9.63
CA PRO A 135 5.58 14.13 -10.33
C PRO A 135 6.28 13.97 -11.68
N ASP A 136 6.39 15.07 -12.42
CA ASP A 136 7.03 15.08 -13.75
C ASP A 136 8.52 14.74 -13.65
N GLN A 137 9.22 15.34 -12.69
CA GLN A 137 10.64 15.06 -12.44
C GLN A 137 10.86 13.60 -12.05
N VAL A 138 9.97 13.03 -11.24
CA VAL A 138 10.02 11.63 -10.84
C VAL A 138 9.84 10.71 -12.07
N LEU A 139 8.86 11.01 -12.91
CA LEU A 139 8.62 10.26 -14.14
C LEU A 139 9.80 10.34 -15.12
N ASP A 140 10.41 11.50 -15.28
CA ASP A 140 11.56 11.68 -16.17
C ASP A 140 12.77 10.88 -15.68
N ILE A 141 13.02 10.88 -14.37
CA ILE A 141 14.09 10.07 -13.77
C ILE A 141 13.83 8.59 -14.01
N PHE A 142 12.60 8.11 -13.80
CA PHE A 142 12.23 6.72 -14.02
C PHE A 142 12.37 6.30 -15.49
N ARG A 143 11.96 7.14 -16.43
CA ARG A 143 12.15 6.89 -17.86
C ARG A 143 13.61 6.82 -18.25
N ARG A 144 14.42 7.72 -17.70
CA ARG A 144 15.88 7.74 -17.94
C ARG A 144 16.54 6.48 -17.40
N GLU A 145 16.18 6.06 -16.20
CA GLU A 145 16.73 4.84 -15.58
C GLU A 145 16.32 3.59 -16.36
N MET A 146 15.09 3.52 -16.85
CA MET A 146 14.62 2.42 -17.69
C MET A 146 15.42 2.29 -18.99
N GLN A 147 15.93 3.39 -19.54
CA GLN A 147 16.77 3.37 -20.75
C GLN A 147 18.21 2.93 -20.47
N ASN A 148 18.68 3.09 -19.22
CA ASN A 148 20.04 2.78 -18.80
C ASN A 148 20.17 1.40 -18.12
N SER A 149 19.05 0.71 -17.88
CA SER A 149 18.98 -0.55 -17.13
C SER A 149 19.19 -1.80 -18.02
#